data_c58047e34ea5b647a094c79c1cbb84f3
#
_entry.id   c58047e34ea5b647a094c79c1cbb84f3
#
_cell.length_a   1.000
_cell.length_b   1.000
_cell.length_c   1.000
_cell.angle_alpha   90.00
_cell.angle_beta   90.00
_cell.angle_gamma   90.00
#
_symmetry.space_group_name_H-M   'P 1'
#
loop_
_entity.id
_entity.type
_entity.pdbx_description
1 polymer ?
#
loop_
_entity_poly.entity_id
_entity_poly.type
_entity_poly.pdbx_seq_one_letter_code
_entity_poly.pdbx_strand_id
1 'polypeptide(L)'
;TAVLMAAVLTGESSYLPVTEKIKENMVQTVYADTEETSDTADSDKDEDDSVLSQATIMYQQYNYDEAIKLLKNQDDFTKNKDYMDLAAKCQIAKKSLVEYPLEKITHVFFHTLIVDTSRAFDGDSKSGNYNQVMTTVSEFNKIIQIMYDKGYVLVSPHDMATVNKDGTMSRGKIMVPEGKIP
;
A
#
# COMPACT_ATOMS: atom_id res chain seq x y z
N THR A 1 4.31 6.93 -7.44
CA THR A 1 4.50 6.98 -5.97
C THR A 1 3.28 6.32 -5.36
N ALA A 2 3.37 5.02 -5.07
CA ALA A 2 2.30 4.28 -4.41
C ALA A 2 2.19 4.78 -2.97
N VAL A 3 1.06 5.36 -2.61
CA VAL A 3 0.75 5.66 -1.21
C VAL A 3 0.32 4.35 -0.56
N LEU A 4 1.15 3.86 0.33
CA LEU A 4 0.89 2.67 1.12
C LEU A 4 -0.24 2.99 2.12
N MET A 5 -1.40 2.35 1.96
CA MET A 5 -2.34 2.20 3.07
C MET A 5 -1.91 1.00 3.91
N ALA A 6 -1.23 1.25 5.02
CA ALA A 6 -1.02 0.21 6.01
C ALA A 6 -2.31 0.01 6.81
N ALA A 7 -2.88 -1.16 6.67
CA ALA A 7 -4.01 -1.58 7.48
C ALA A 7 -3.58 -1.79 8.93
N VAL A 8 -4.05 -0.93 9.81
CA VAL A 8 -4.00 -1.21 11.26
C VAL A 8 -5.20 -2.10 11.57
N LEU A 9 -4.98 -3.39 11.64
CA LEU A 9 -5.95 -4.34 12.15
C LEU A 9 -6.04 -4.20 13.67
N THR A 10 -7.07 -3.52 14.16
CA THR A 10 -7.53 -3.62 15.55
C THR A 10 -8.67 -4.65 15.57
N GLY A 11 -8.32 -5.89 15.71
CA GLY A 11 -9.25 -6.98 15.96
C GLY A 11 -8.43 -8.15 16.48
N GLU A 12 -8.74 -8.60 17.68
CA GLU A 12 -8.05 -9.64 18.43
C GLU A 12 -7.63 -10.83 17.56
N SER A 13 -6.36 -10.88 17.19
CA SER A 13 -5.69 -12.06 16.71
C SER A 13 -4.23 -12.01 17.16
N SER A 14 -3.73 -13.13 17.61
CA SER A 14 -2.43 -13.37 18.28
C SER A 14 -1.19 -13.15 17.37
N TYR A 15 -1.16 -12.07 16.56
CA TYR A 15 -0.08 -11.73 15.61
C TYR A 15 0.52 -10.34 15.86
N LEU A 16 0.57 -9.89 17.11
CA LEU A 16 1.03 -8.55 17.50
C LEU A 16 2.52 -8.19 17.27
N PRO A 17 3.50 -9.11 17.11
CA PRO A 17 4.88 -8.64 16.95
C PRO A 17 5.23 -8.09 15.54
N VAL A 18 4.48 -8.45 14.49
CA VAL A 18 4.77 -8.01 13.12
C VAL A 18 4.26 -6.59 12.83
N THR A 19 3.14 -6.21 13.43
CA THR A 19 2.50 -4.90 13.19
C THR A 19 3.24 -3.72 13.81
N GLU A 20 3.93 -3.92 14.92
CA GLU A 20 4.76 -2.86 15.55
C GLU A 20 6.03 -2.59 14.74
N LYS A 21 6.73 -3.63 14.28
CA LYS A 21 7.90 -3.48 13.40
C LYS A 21 7.57 -2.80 12.06
N ILE A 22 6.40 -3.08 11.49
CA ILE A 22 5.96 -2.43 10.26
C ILE A 22 5.69 -0.94 10.48
N LYS A 23 5.15 -0.53 11.64
CA LYS A 23 4.96 0.88 11.98
C LYS A 23 6.28 1.63 12.11
N GLU A 24 7.28 1.06 12.76
CA GLU A 24 8.60 1.67 12.91
C GLU A 24 9.29 1.84 11.55
N ASN A 25 9.29 0.84 10.70
CA ASN A 25 9.88 0.92 9.36
C ASN A 25 9.15 1.90 8.43
N MET A 26 7.83 2.03 8.53
CA MET A 26 7.07 2.99 7.71
C MET A 26 7.34 4.44 8.08
N VAL A 27 7.57 4.76 9.34
CA VAL A 27 7.93 6.11 9.79
C VAL A 27 9.35 6.46 9.33
N GLN A 28 10.25 5.48 9.30
CA GLN A 28 11.66 5.70 8.92
C GLN A 28 11.86 5.91 7.42
N THR A 29 11.04 5.29 6.55
CA THR A 29 11.17 5.43 5.09
C THR A 29 10.70 6.80 4.56
N VAL A 30 9.94 7.56 5.33
CA VAL A 30 9.46 8.90 4.93
C VAL A 30 10.45 10.01 5.25
N TYR A 31 11.45 9.77 6.14
CA TYR A 31 12.38 10.78 6.62
C TYR A 31 13.87 10.47 6.39
N ALA A 32 14.22 9.37 5.71
CA ALA A 32 15.61 9.04 5.43
C ALA A 32 16.03 9.62 4.06
N ASP A 33 16.41 10.90 4.08
CA ASP A 33 17.42 11.42 3.19
C ASP A 33 18.65 11.73 4.05
N THR A 34 19.81 11.17 3.62
CA THR A 34 21.19 11.39 4.10
C THR A 34 21.57 10.87 5.50
N GLU A 35 22.32 9.78 5.57
CA GLU A 35 23.76 9.71 5.85
C GLU A 35 24.29 8.30 5.70
N GLU A 36 25.33 8.15 4.85
CA GLU A 36 26.12 6.92 4.71
C GLU A 36 26.93 6.65 5.98
N THR A 37 26.78 5.48 6.59
CA THR A 37 27.87 4.86 7.35
C THR A 37 27.89 3.37 7.03
N SER A 38 29.04 2.96 6.49
CA SER A 38 29.44 1.58 6.24
C SER A 38 29.61 0.81 7.53
N ASP A 39 28.93 -0.34 7.68
CA ASP A 39 29.54 -1.48 8.36
C ASP A 39 28.96 -2.79 7.81
N THR A 40 29.88 -3.61 7.34
CA THR A 40 29.69 -4.95 6.77
C THR A 40 29.50 -5.98 7.87
N ALA A 41 28.34 -6.62 7.93
CA ALA A 41 28.15 -8.02 8.29
C ALA A 41 26.66 -8.40 8.39
N ASP A 42 26.30 -9.47 7.71
CA ASP A 42 24.99 -10.15 7.72
C ASP A 42 23.98 -9.70 6.65
N SER A 43 24.44 -9.67 5.38
CA SER A 43 23.61 -9.21 4.25
C SER A 43 22.45 -10.16 3.88
N ASP A 44 22.54 -11.45 4.21
CA ASP A 44 21.58 -12.45 3.74
C ASP A 44 20.27 -12.44 4.55
N LYS A 45 20.33 -12.05 5.84
CA LYS A 45 19.17 -12.03 6.72
C LYS A 45 18.31 -10.77 6.58
N ASP A 46 18.97 -9.64 6.30
CA ASP A 46 18.28 -8.36 6.08
C ASP A 46 17.55 -8.34 4.73
N GLU A 47 18.07 -9.03 3.72
CA GLU A 47 17.43 -9.13 2.40
C GLU A 47 16.19 -10.03 2.44
N ASP A 48 16.25 -11.14 3.18
CA ASP A 48 15.15 -12.08 3.37
C ASP A 48 13.98 -11.44 4.14
N ASP A 49 14.27 -10.72 5.24
CA ASP A 49 13.27 -9.92 5.98
C ASP A 49 12.64 -8.82 5.09
N SER A 50 13.39 -8.25 4.16
CA SER A 50 12.90 -7.25 3.21
C SER A 50 11.92 -7.83 2.20
N VAL A 51 12.21 -9.01 1.61
CA VAL A 51 11.34 -9.68 0.64
C VAL A 51 10.05 -10.14 1.29
N LEU A 52 10.10 -10.76 2.47
CA LEU A 52 8.92 -11.19 3.21
C LEU A 52 8.02 -10.00 3.60
N SER A 53 8.63 -8.89 4.01
CA SER A 53 7.91 -7.65 4.32
C SER A 53 7.21 -7.08 3.11
N GLN A 54 7.88 -7.02 1.94
CA GLN A 54 7.28 -6.55 0.69
C GLN A 54 6.11 -7.45 0.25
N ALA A 55 6.29 -8.77 0.29
CA ALA A 55 5.25 -9.73 -0.06
C ALA A 55 4.05 -9.65 0.91
N THR A 56 4.31 -9.38 2.19
CA THR A 56 3.26 -9.17 3.20
C THR A 56 2.44 -7.91 2.90
N ILE A 57 3.09 -6.83 2.51
CA ILE A 57 2.42 -5.60 2.07
C ILE A 57 1.56 -5.87 0.84
N MET A 58 2.08 -6.59 -0.16
CA MET A 58 1.31 -6.97 -1.35
C MET A 58 0.10 -7.83 -0.99
N TYR A 59 0.24 -8.77 -0.04
CA TYR A 59 -0.88 -9.56 0.49
C TYR A 59 -1.96 -8.68 1.13
N GLN A 60 -1.57 -7.71 1.94
CA GLN A 60 -2.49 -6.75 2.58
C GLN A 60 -3.19 -5.84 1.57
N GLN A 61 -2.56 -5.57 0.45
CA GLN A 61 -3.11 -4.80 -0.68
C GLN A 61 -3.97 -5.65 -1.62
N TYR A 62 -4.19 -6.92 -1.32
CA TYR A 62 -4.89 -7.90 -2.17
C TYR A 62 -4.20 -8.19 -3.49
N ASN A 63 -2.94 -7.80 -3.63
CA ASN A 63 -2.12 -8.04 -4.83
C ASN A 63 -1.41 -9.40 -4.72
N TYR A 64 -2.22 -10.45 -4.66
CA TYR A 64 -1.75 -11.80 -4.37
C TYR A 64 -0.83 -12.38 -5.45
N ASP A 65 -1.08 -12.06 -6.71
CA ASP A 65 -0.27 -12.60 -7.80
C ASP A 65 1.16 -12.07 -7.78
N GLU A 66 1.35 -10.77 -7.53
CA GLU A 66 2.68 -10.19 -7.43
C GLU A 66 3.39 -10.64 -6.14
N ALA A 67 2.66 -10.79 -5.03
CA ALA A 67 3.22 -11.38 -3.81
C ALA A 67 3.75 -12.81 -4.05
N ILE A 68 2.95 -13.67 -4.68
CA ILE A 68 3.37 -15.04 -5.03
C ILE A 68 4.58 -15.03 -5.96
N LYS A 69 4.58 -14.16 -6.96
CA LYS A 69 5.66 -14.02 -7.92
C LYS A 69 6.96 -13.56 -7.26
N LEU A 70 6.88 -12.53 -6.40
CA LEU A 70 8.03 -12.04 -5.63
C LEU A 70 8.66 -13.14 -4.79
N LEU A 71 7.84 -13.89 -4.03
CA LEU A 71 8.32 -14.98 -3.18
C LEU A 71 8.92 -16.13 -3.98
N LYS A 72 8.28 -16.55 -5.08
CA LYS A 72 8.75 -17.67 -5.91
C LYS A 72 10.02 -17.36 -6.71
N ASN A 73 10.35 -16.11 -6.91
CA ASN A 73 11.57 -15.68 -7.58
C ASN A 73 12.81 -15.77 -6.67
N GLN A 74 12.63 -16.06 -5.39
CA GLN A 74 13.74 -16.24 -4.47
C GLN A 74 14.36 -17.64 -4.63
N ASP A 75 15.68 -17.73 -4.67
CA ASP A 75 16.42 -18.99 -4.89
C ASP A 75 16.15 -20.02 -3.78
N ASP A 76 15.87 -19.55 -2.57
CA ASP A 76 15.60 -20.36 -1.39
C ASP A 76 14.10 -20.63 -1.13
N PHE A 77 13.18 -20.18 -2.02
CA PHE A 77 11.72 -20.29 -1.84
C PHE A 77 11.28 -21.65 -1.29
N THR A 78 11.80 -22.75 -1.85
CA THR A 78 11.40 -24.10 -1.44
C THR A 78 11.96 -24.54 -0.09
N LYS A 79 12.91 -23.79 0.47
CA LYS A 79 13.56 -24.06 1.76
C LYS A 79 13.06 -23.08 2.84
N ASN A 80 12.53 -21.93 2.44
CA ASN A 80 12.03 -20.92 3.34
C ASN A 80 10.54 -21.16 3.63
N LYS A 81 10.27 -21.60 4.86
CA LYS A 81 8.92 -21.94 5.29
C LYS A 81 7.99 -20.72 5.26
N ASP A 82 8.46 -19.54 5.62
CA ASP A 82 7.66 -18.32 5.69
C ASP A 82 7.25 -17.85 4.30
N TYR A 83 8.11 -17.99 3.30
CA TYR A 83 7.78 -17.73 1.90
C TYR A 83 6.70 -18.69 1.38
N MET A 84 6.85 -19.99 1.66
CA MET A 84 5.86 -20.99 1.24
C MET A 84 4.51 -20.77 1.92
N ASP A 85 4.49 -20.47 3.21
CA ASP A 85 3.28 -20.24 3.98
C ASP A 85 2.54 -18.98 3.49
N LEU A 86 3.25 -17.89 3.23
CA LEU A 86 2.66 -16.65 2.71
C LEU A 86 2.14 -16.85 1.28
N ALA A 87 2.88 -17.54 0.42
CA ALA A 87 2.43 -17.86 -0.94
C ALA A 87 1.17 -18.74 -0.93
N ALA A 88 1.08 -19.72 -0.02
CA ALA A 88 -0.10 -20.54 0.15
C ALA A 88 -1.32 -19.72 0.64
N LYS A 89 -1.10 -18.80 1.60
CA LYS A 89 -2.13 -17.84 2.05
C LYS A 89 -2.63 -16.98 0.91
N CYS A 90 -1.74 -16.44 0.08
CA CYS A 90 -2.12 -15.67 -1.11
C CYS A 90 -2.98 -16.51 -2.08
N GLN A 91 -2.61 -17.77 -2.35
CA GLN A 91 -3.37 -18.65 -3.24
C GLN A 91 -4.78 -18.96 -2.72
N ILE A 92 -4.94 -19.11 -1.40
CA ILE A 92 -6.25 -19.33 -0.78
C ILE A 92 -7.08 -18.04 -0.87
N ALA A 93 -6.51 -16.90 -0.46
CA ALA A 93 -7.20 -15.61 -0.46
C ALA A 93 -7.62 -15.17 -1.86
N LYS A 94 -6.82 -15.45 -2.89
CA LYS A 94 -7.15 -15.15 -4.29
C LYS A 94 -8.47 -15.78 -4.74
N LYS A 95 -8.84 -16.94 -4.20
CA LYS A 95 -10.09 -17.63 -4.57
C LYS A 95 -11.34 -16.91 -4.09
N SER A 96 -11.23 -16.01 -3.12
CA SER A 96 -12.33 -15.23 -2.57
C SER A 96 -12.50 -13.86 -3.22
N LEU A 97 -11.65 -13.51 -4.20
CA LEU A 97 -11.78 -12.25 -4.92
C LEU A 97 -12.98 -12.28 -5.86
N VAL A 98 -13.69 -11.15 -5.92
CA VAL A 98 -14.79 -10.89 -6.84
C VAL A 98 -14.43 -9.74 -7.79
N GLU A 99 -14.95 -9.80 -9.02
CA GLU A 99 -14.77 -8.70 -9.97
C GLU A 99 -15.65 -7.51 -9.57
N TYR A 100 -15.04 -6.34 -9.42
CA TYR A 100 -15.76 -5.12 -9.09
C TYR A 100 -16.11 -4.35 -10.37
N PRO A 101 -17.35 -3.81 -10.50
CA PRO A 101 -17.76 -3.04 -11.67
C PRO A 101 -16.92 -1.77 -11.81
N LEU A 102 -16.17 -1.63 -12.93
CA LEU A 102 -15.27 -0.51 -13.14
C LEU A 102 -15.97 0.86 -13.12
N GLU A 103 -17.23 0.90 -13.54
CA GLU A 103 -18.06 2.12 -13.52
C GLU A 103 -18.47 2.59 -12.12
N LYS A 104 -18.23 1.78 -11.09
CA LYS A 104 -18.53 2.09 -9.69
C LYS A 104 -17.29 2.43 -8.86
N ILE A 105 -16.11 2.42 -9.49
CA ILE A 105 -14.88 2.76 -8.78
C ILE A 105 -14.91 4.21 -8.35
N THR A 106 -14.56 4.45 -7.09
CA THR A 106 -14.51 5.79 -6.51
C THR A 106 -13.19 6.47 -6.89
N HIS A 107 -13.27 7.64 -7.50
CA HIS A 107 -12.10 8.46 -7.82
C HIS A 107 -11.98 9.59 -6.82
N VAL A 108 -10.88 9.62 -6.08
CA VAL A 108 -10.54 10.69 -5.15
C VAL A 108 -9.16 11.23 -5.49
N PHE A 109 -9.01 12.54 -5.52
CA PHE A 109 -7.72 13.19 -5.68
C PHE A 109 -7.51 14.26 -4.62
N PHE A 110 -6.27 14.56 -4.34
CA PHE A 110 -5.86 15.62 -3.44
C PHE A 110 -4.90 16.55 -4.16
N HIS A 111 -5.01 17.85 -3.87
CA HIS A 111 -3.95 18.80 -4.21
C HIS A 111 -2.70 18.51 -3.35
N THR A 112 -1.63 19.26 -3.58
CA THR A 112 -0.44 19.18 -2.73
C THR A 112 -0.82 19.38 -1.26
N LEU A 113 -0.36 18.48 -0.40
CA LEU A 113 -0.72 18.52 1.02
C LEU A 113 0.05 19.64 1.74
N ILE A 114 -0.61 20.30 2.67
CA ILE A 114 -0.01 21.28 3.57
C ILE A 114 0.64 20.52 4.74
N VAL A 115 1.97 20.62 4.83
CA VAL A 115 2.76 20.02 5.91
C VAL A 115 2.86 20.97 7.09
N ASP A 116 3.14 22.24 6.84
CA ASP A 116 3.30 23.30 7.85
C ASP A 116 2.12 24.28 7.77
N THR A 117 1.18 24.11 8.69
CA THR A 117 -0.01 24.96 8.76
C THR A 117 0.28 26.37 9.21
N SER A 118 1.35 26.61 9.98
CA SER A 118 1.73 27.94 10.45
C SER A 118 2.23 28.82 9.31
N ARG A 119 2.87 28.21 8.30
CA ARG A 119 3.34 28.90 7.09
C ARG A 119 2.27 29.05 6.03
N ALA A 120 1.34 28.08 5.95
CA ALA A 120 0.25 28.12 4.98
C ALA A 120 -0.88 29.06 5.38
N PHE A 121 -1.09 29.23 6.68
CA PHE A 121 -2.17 30.04 7.24
C PHE A 121 -1.63 31.20 8.11
N ASP A 122 -0.61 31.89 7.60
CA ASP A 122 0.06 33.01 8.25
C ASP A 122 -0.71 34.34 8.09
N GLY A 123 -1.84 34.34 7.37
CA GLY A 123 -2.69 35.50 7.14
C GLY A 123 -2.35 36.30 5.88
N ASP A 124 -1.42 35.82 5.05
CA ASP A 124 -1.13 36.43 3.76
C ASP A 124 -2.31 36.26 2.75
N SER A 125 -2.19 36.91 1.58
CA SER A 125 -3.21 36.85 0.54
C SER A 125 -3.50 35.45 -0.04
N LYS A 126 -2.62 34.46 0.21
CA LYS A 126 -2.73 33.09 -0.28
C LYS A 126 -3.42 32.16 0.71
N SER A 127 -3.38 32.49 2.02
CA SER A 127 -3.96 31.67 3.10
C SER A 127 -5.42 31.30 2.84
N GLY A 128 -6.23 32.25 2.35
CA GLY A 128 -7.63 32.02 1.99
C GLY A 128 -7.80 30.99 0.87
N ASN A 129 -6.96 31.03 -0.15
CA ASN A 129 -6.99 30.09 -1.26
C ASN A 129 -6.55 28.68 -0.81
N TYR A 130 -5.51 28.58 0.00
CA TYR A 130 -5.06 27.30 0.55
C TYR A 130 -6.16 26.63 1.36
N ASN A 131 -6.87 27.41 2.21
CA ASN A 131 -7.96 26.88 3.02
C ASN A 131 -9.17 26.36 2.20
N GLN A 132 -9.36 26.85 0.97
CA GLN A 132 -10.46 26.43 0.12
C GLN A 132 -10.21 25.14 -0.64
N VAL A 133 -8.95 24.87 -1.05
CA VAL A 133 -8.66 23.82 -2.02
C VAL A 133 -7.61 22.82 -1.57
N MET A 134 -6.83 23.12 -0.54
CA MET A 134 -5.75 22.26 -0.08
C MET A 134 -6.14 21.52 1.20
N THR A 135 -5.56 20.35 1.36
CA THR A 135 -5.75 19.48 2.52
C THR A 135 -4.47 19.46 3.34
N THR A 136 -4.57 19.59 4.64
CA THR A 136 -3.44 19.38 5.55
C THR A 136 -3.10 17.91 5.67
N VAL A 137 -1.86 17.58 6.02
CA VAL A 137 -1.46 16.18 6.30
C VAL A 137 -2.34 15.55 7.38
N SER A 138 -2.71 16.32 8.41
CA SER A 138 -3.59 15.83 9.48
C SER A 138 -5.00 15.46 8.97
N GLU A 139 -5.58 16.30 8.11
CA GLU A 139 -6.89 16.00 7.50
C GLU A 139 -6.80 14.82 6.53
N PHE A 140 -5.76 14.79 5.70
CA PHE A 140 -5.51 13.68 4.79
C PHE A 140 -5.46 12.36 5.55
N ASN A 141 -4.68 12.26 6.62
CA ASN A 141 -4.57 11.05 7.43
C ASN A 141 -5.93 10.62 8.01
N LYS A 142 -6.76 11.58 8.46
CA LYS A 142 -8.12 11.28 8.94
C LYS A 142 -9.04 10.77 7.82
N ILE A 143 -8.96 11.39 6.64
CA ILE A 143 -9.76 10.96 5.48
C ILE A 143 -9.38 9.54 5.08
N ILE A 144 -8.08 9.24 4.96
CA ILE A 144 -7.58 7.92 4.61
C ILE A 144 -8.02 6.87 5.64
N GLN A 145 -7.93 7.20 6.94
CA GLN A 145 -8.39 6.29 8.00
C GLN A 145 -9.89 6.02 7.90
N ILE A 146 -10.71 7.04 7.70
CA ILE A 146 -12.16 6.88 7.53
C ILE A 146 -12.50 6.05 6.29
N MET A 147 -11.81 6.26 5.19
CA MET A 147 -12.01 5.46 3.98
C MET A 147 -11.65 3.99 4.24
N TYR A 148 -10.51 3.74 4.88
CA TYR A 148 -10.11 2.39 5.26
C TYR A 148 -11.15 1.70 6.16
N ASP A 149 -11.63 2.37 7.20
CA ASP A 149 -12.65 1.86 8.13
C ASP A 149 -13.98 1.53 7.43
N LYS A 150 -14.29 2.26 6.35
CA LYS A 150 -15.44 2.01 5.49
C LYS A 150 -15.23 0.90 4.45
N GLY A 151 -14.06 0.28 4.43
CA GLY A 151 -13.73 -0.82 3.53
C GLY A 151 -13.23 -0.41 2.17
N TYR A 152 -12.85 0.88 1.97
CA TYR A 152 -12.20 1.31 0.73
C TYR A 152 -10.81 0.68 0.60
N VAL A 153 -10.43 0.38 -0.63
CA VAL A 153 -9.12 -0.14 -0.99
C VAL A 153 -8.56 0.61 -2.20
N LEU A 154 -7.26 0.86 -2.16
CA LEU A 154 -6.57 1.48 -3.29
C LEU A 154 -6.34 0.44 -4.38
N VAL A 155 -6.66 0.81 -5.60
CA VAL A 155 -6.39 0.00 -6.81
C VAL A 155 -5.64 0.84 -7.83
N SER A 156 -4.89 0.18 -8.70
CA SER A 156 -4.16 0.87 -9.74
C SER A 156 -5.09 1.28 -10.90
N PRO A 157 -5.05 2.52 -11.38
CA PRO A 157 -5.75 2.90 -12.61
C PRO A 157 -5.30 2.07 -13.82
N HIS A 158 -4.08 1.52 -13.82
CA HIS A 158 -3.58 0.65 -14.88
C HIS A 158 -4.32 -0.69 -14.95
N ASP A 159 -4.94 -1.13 -13.85
CA ASP A 159 -5.73 -2.36 -13.84
C ASP A 159 -7.13 -2.17 -14.43
N MET A 160 -7.56 -0.90 -14.65
CA MET A 160 -8.85 -0.58 -15.24
C MET A 160 -8.85 -0.76 -16.76
N ALA A 161 -7.69 -0.72 -17.42
CA ALA A 161 -7.54 -0.88 -18.85
C ALA A 161 -6.19 -1.52 -19.20
N THR A 162 -6.18 -2.35 -20.21
CA THR A 162 -4.99 -2.99 -20.75
C THR A 162 -4.71 -2.47 -22.16
N VAL A 163 -3.47 -2.05 -22.41
CA VAL A 163 -3.02 -1.67 -23.76
C VAL A 163 -2.63 -2.93 -24.52
N ASN A 164 -3.28 -3.18 -25.64
CA ASN A 164 -3.02 -4.30 -26.53
C ASN A 164 -1.76 -4.05 -27.37
N LYS A 165 -1.22 -5.09 -27.99
CA LYS A 165 -0.04 -5.00 -28.86
C LYS A 165 -0.22 -4.08 -30.08
N ASP A 166 -1.45 -3.91 -30.54
CA ASP A 166 -1.83 -3.04 -31.65
C ASP A 166 -2.11 -1.58 -31.23
N GLY A 167 -1.90 -1.25 -29.95
CA GLY A 167 -2.15 0.07 -29.38
C GLY A 167 -3.61 0.34 -29.01
N THR A 168 -4.53 -0.57 -29.26
CA THR A 168 -5.91 -0.46 -28.77
C THR A 168 -6.00 -0.74 -27.27
N MET A 169 -7.08 -0.30 -26.63
CA MET A 169 -7.33 -0.56 -25.22
C MET A 169 -8.45 -1.57 -25.02
N SER A 170 -8.22 -2.51 -24.13
CA SER A 170 -9.24 -3.43 -23.63
C SER A 170 -9.62 -3.08 -22.20
N ARG A 171 -10.88 -3.40 -21.82
CA ARG A 171 -11.34 -3.26 -20.45
C ARG A 171 -10.51 -4.16 -19.53
N GLY A 172 -9.98 -3.60 -18.46
CA GLY A 172 -9.28 -4.33 -17.42
C GLY A 172 -10.25 -4.94 -16.40
N LYS A 173 -9.71 -5.50 -15.33
CA LYS A 173 -10.46 -6.11 -14.24
C LYS A 173 -9.88 -5.71 -12.89
N ILE A 174 -10.73 -5.22 -12.02
CA ILE A 174 -10.39 -4.97 -10.62
C ILE A 174 -10.99 -6.09 -9.78
N MET A 175 -10.12 -6.86 -9.14
CA MET A 175 -10.49 -7.99 -8.29
C MET A 175 -10.25 -7.64 -6.83
N VAL A 176 -11.28 -7.63 -6.00
CA VAL A 176 -11.20 -7.29 -4.57
C VAL A 176 -11.98 -8.32 -3.74
N PRO A 177 -11.70 -8.46 -2.44
CA PRO A 177 -12.55 -9.25 -1.56
C PRO A 177 -13.97 -8.71 -1.54
N GLU A 178 -14.95 -9.61 -1.38
CA GLU A 178 -16.36 -9.23 -1.27
C GLU A 178 -16.58 -8.20 -0.17
N GLY A 179 -17.36 -7.15 -0.47
CA GLY A 179 -17.64 -6.04 0.45
C GLY A 179 -16.60 -4.93 0.48
N LYS A 180 -15.48 -5.05 -0.24
CA LYS A 180 -14.51 -3.95 -0.41
C LYS A 180 -14.92 -3.03 -1.56
N ILE A 181 -14.53 -1.75 -1.45
CA ILE A 181 -14.88 -0.66 -2.38
C ILE A 181 -13.58 -0.09 -2.96
N PRO A 182 -13.27 -0.33 -4.24
CA PRO A 182 -12.13 0.28 -4.91
C PRO A 182 -12.30 1.78 -5.14
#